data_95436e5c3d0d05563e21c03cab185d3c
#
_entry.id   95436e5c3d0d05563e21c03cab185d3c
#
_cell.length_a   1.000
_cell.length_b   1.000
_cell.length_c   1.000
_cell.angle_alpha   90.00
_cell.angle_beta   90.00
_cell.angle_gamma   90.00
#
_symmetry.space_group_name_H-M   'P 1'
#
loop_
_entity.id
_entity.type
_entity.pdbx_description
1 polymer ?
#
loop_
_entity_poly.entity_id
_entity_poly.type
_entity_poly.pdbx_seq_one_letter_code
_entity_poly.pdbx_strand_id
1 'polypeptide(L)'
;MKKIKRLLVVAALGLIIGATAKVQTQAAVTGVKQIDDSKNSVKLQCNAILRAVYYYLELSTDNRNWVVMDVSSNPSSLSASSLTSGTTYYARVGTCTDYNYSAGLVAVGKANVSASIDVVTAPETGASKFVQTGATQTSFTGTFSGSFGANYYQIYYNDVLLGASTSTTVKTSRKLTPGTSYWTYAYPCRRSSSGYIARGSYSYDYMKTMRPKVSTSTFGITSALSNINVYYMAVSNNYNVDGFQWQFFVNGKLKKTVTESSSSLRIANFINGKAIQYRVRPYIDCGAKKIYGEWSGFKSIGYATKVTGSYNRKSKKLTVKWSKVIGAKSYTVSISTKQSKGFKKVKTVKASKRKVVIKKYGKKKLKKGKIYWIRIVPNVKSGKKTVALKTSGVYSYRIPRY
;
A
#
# COMPACT_ATOMS: atom_id res chain seq x y z
N MET A 1 98.99 -3.87 -25.60
CA MET A 1 97.87 -4.79 -25.48
C MET A 1 96.45 -4.18 -25.33
N LYS A 2 96.19 -2.99 -25.91
CA LYS A 2 94.86 -2.37 -25.83
C LYS A 2 94.14 -2.15 -27.19
N LYS A 3 94.70 -2.56 -28.32
CA LYS A 3 94.10 -2.29 -29.64
C LYS A 3 93.48 -3.53 -30.33
N ILE A 4 93.64 -4.74 -29.80
CA ILE A 4 93.10 -5.98 -30.38
C ILE A 4 91.71 -6.34 -29.85
N LYS A 5 91.35 -5.82 -28.66
CA LYS A 5 90.02 -6.10 -28.10
C LYS A 5 88.85 -5.28 -28.73
N ARG A 6 89.15 -4.27 -29.53
CA ARG A 6 88.08 -3.47 -30.15
C ARG A 6 87.60 -3.95 -31.55
N LEU A 7 88.35 -4.82 -32.16
CA LEU A 7 87.96 -5.32 -33.50
C LEU A 7 87.05 -6.53 -33.51
N LEU A 8 87.09 -7.32 -32.42
CA LEU A 8 86.22 -8.50 -32.28
C LEU A 8 84.79 -8.21 -31.82
N VAL A 9 84.60 -7.03 -31.28
CA VAL A 9 83.22 -6.64 -30.81
C VAL A 9 82.38 -6.05 -31.96
N VAL A 10 83.00 -5.48 -32.99
CA VAL A 10 82.29 -4.91 -34.14
C VAL A 10 81.82 -5.96 -35.12
N ALA A 11 82.52 -7.10 -35.25
CA ALA A 11 82.10 -8.22 -36.16
C ALA A 11 80.97 -9.06 -35.58
N ALA A 12 80.80 -9.08 -34.25
CA ALA A 12 79.66 -9.81 -33.61
C ALA A 12 78.36 -8.99 -33.61
N LEU A 13 78.46 -7.64 -33.73
CA LEU A 13 77.26 -6.78 -33.75
C LEU A 13 76.65 -6.68 -35.16
N GLY A 14 77.37 -7.04 -36.20
CA GLY A 14 76.89 -6.94 -37.60
C GLY A 14 76.01 -8.13 -38.07
N LEU A 15 75.98 -9.24 -37.30
CA LEU A 15 75.19 -10.43 -37.71
C LEU A 15 73.87 -10.57 -36.92
N ILE A 16 73.55 -9.66 -36.02
CA ILE A 16 72.29 -9.73 -35.24
C ILE A 16 71.22 -8.74 -35.79
N ILE A 17 71.51 -7.97 -36.82
CA ILE A 17 70.54 -7.01 -37.39
C ILE A 17 69.64 -7.64 -38.43
N GLY A 18 69.74 -8.95 -38.70
CA GLY A 18 68.94 -9.66 -39.74
C GLY A 18 67.68 -10.35 -39.28
N ALA A 19 67.35 -10.39 -37.99
CA ALA A 19 66.18 -11.10 -37.49
C ALA A 19 65.56 -10.40 -36.25
N THR A 20 65.32 -9.11 -36.34
CA THR A 20 64.25 -8.53 -35.54
C THR A 20 62.92 -8.96 -36.20
N ALA A 21 62.51 -10.21 -35.91
CA ALA A 21 61.10 -10.49 -35.95
C ALA A 21 60.45 -9.36 -35.12
N LYS A 22 59.76 -8.45 -35.75
CA LYS A 22 58.86 -7.55 -35.06
C LYS A 22 58.00 -8.46 -34.22
N VAL A 23 58.30 -8.60 -32.94
CA VAL A 23 57.32 -9.08 -31.96
C VAL A 23 56.22 -8.04 -32.07
N GLN A 24 55.28 -8.30 -32.96
CA GLN A 24 54.05 -7.56 -33.03
C GLN A 24 53.40 -7.83 -31.69
N THR A 25 53.57 -6.93 -30.76
CA THR A 25 52.80 -6.92 -29.51
C THR A 25 51.34 -6.80 -29.95
N GLN A 26 50.68 -7.94 -30.11
CA GLN A 26 49.27 -7.94 -30.39
C GLN A 26 48.60 -7.21 -29.25
N ALA A 27 47.76 -6.25 -29.60
CA ALA A 27 47.07 -5.41 -28.60
C ALA A 27 46.21 -6.29 -27.69
N ALA A 28 46.19 -5.98 -26.40
CA ALA A 28 45.33 -6.64 -25.44
C ALA A 28 43.86 -6.58 -25.89
N VAL A 29 43.07 -7.58 -25.52
CA VAL A 29 41.62 -7.57 -25.77
C VAL A 29 41.01 -6.35 -25.10
N THR A 30 40.18 -5.63 -25.85
CA THR A 30 39.50 -4.42 -25.38
C THR A 30 37.98 -4.57 -25.48
N GLY A 31 37.21 -3.62 -24.91
CA GLY A 31 35.76 -3.62 -25.01
C GLY A 31 35.09 -4.77 -24.25
N VAL A 32 35.78 -5.35 -23.26
CA VAL A 32 35.22 -6.38 -22.39
C VAL A 32 34.12 -5.78 -21.55
N LYS A 33 32.91 -6.34 -21.66
CA LYS A 33 31.76 -5.93 -20.85
C LYS A 33 30.81 -7.09 -20.63
N GLN A 34 30.14 -7.09 -19.51
CA GLN A 34 29.01 -7.97 -19.23
C GLN A 34 27.79 -7.52 -20.04
N ILE A 35 27.11 -8.48 -20.68
CA ILE A 35 25.94 -8.23 -21.54
C ILE A 35 24.67 -8.95 -21.06
N ASP A 36 24.84 -10.01 -20.25
CA ASP A 36 23.71 -10.77 -19.72
C ASP A 36 24.10 -11.43 -18.39
N ASP A 37 23.10 -11.80 -17.58
CA ASP A 37 23.25 -12.47 -16.31
C ASP A 37 22.08 -13.39 -15.99
N SER A 38 22.35 -14.31 -15.06
CA SER A 38 21.33 -15.01 -14.27
C SER A 38 21.80 -15.10 -12.83
N LYS A 39 21.05 -15.80 -11.99
CA LYS A 39 21.49 -16.05 -10.61
C LYS A 39 22.80 -16.88 -10.52
N ASN A 40 23.14 -17.63 -11.53
CA ASN A 40 24.30 -18.53 -11.54
C ASN A 40 25.13 -18.48 -12.82
N SER A 41 24.94 -17.47 -13.65
CA SER A 41 25.72 -17.27 -14.87
C SER A 41 25.95 -15.81 -15.21
N VAL A 42 26.97 -15.55 -16.00
CA VAL A 42 27.25 -14.26 -16.64
C VAL A 42 27.61 -14.49 -18.09
N LYS A 43 27.27 -13.52 -18.96
CA LYS A 43 27.68 -13.52 -20.36
C LYS A 43 28.43 -12.22 -20.67
N LEU A 44 29.55 -12.36 -21.37
CA LEU A 44 30.41 -11.24 -21.73
C LEU A 44 30.57 -11.15 -23.24
N GLN A 45 30.94 -9.97 -23.70
CA GLN A 45 31.46 -9.72 -25.03
C GLN A 45 32.75 -8.92 -24.97
N CYS A 46 33.53 -8.98 -26.02
CA CYS A 46 34.71 -8.12 -26.21
C CYS A 46 34.83 -7.71 -27.70
N ASN A 47 35.74 -6.78 -27.96
CA ASN A 47 36.08 -6.44 -29.34
C ASN A 47 36.85 -7.58 -30.01
N ALA A 48 36.55 -7.84 -31.29
CA ALA A 48 37.26 -8.81 -32.07
C ALA A 48 38.72 -8.37 -32.32
N ILE A 49 39.62 -9.33 -32.27
CA ILE A 49 41.04 -9.16 -32.65
C ILE A 49 41.28 -9.85 -33.99
N LEU A 50 41.95 -9.18 -34.91
CA LEU A 50 42.30 -9.72 -36.21
C LEU A 50 43.16 -10.98 -36.04
N ARG A 51 42.79 -12.08 -36.72
CA ARG A 51 43.46 -13.39 -36.69
C ARG A 51 43.37 -14.13 -35.37
N ALA A 52 42.59 -13.69 -34.38
CA ALA A 52 42.31 -14.52 -33.22
C ALA A 52 41.50 -15.76 -33.64
N VAL A 53 41.94 -16.94 -33.21
CA VAL A 53 41.25 -18.21 -33.48
C VAL A 53 40.16 -18.42 -32.43
N TYR A 54 40.52 -18.29 -31.18
CA TYR A 54 39.61 -18.41 -30.04
C TYR A 54 39.82 -17.28 -29.03
N TYR A 55 38.77 -17.02 -28.27
CA TYR A 55 38.77 -16.17 -27.08
C TYR A 55 38.51 -17.04 -25.86
N TYR A 56 39.20 -16.81 -24.78
CA TYR A 56 38.92 -17.47 -23.50
C TYR A 56 38.46 -16.45 -22.45
N LEU A 57 37.53 -16.88 -21.62
CA LEU A 57 37.07 -16.16 -20.44
C LEU A 57 37.67 -16.77 -19.18
N GLU A 58 38.28 -15.96 -18.36
CA GLU A 58 38.70 -16.34 -17.01
C GLU A 58 37.94 -15.55 -15.96
N LEU A 59 37.52 -16.24 -14.92
CA LEU A 59 36.97 -15.63 -13.72
C LEU A 59 37.87 -15.87 -12.50
N SER A 60 37.78 -14.92 -11.55
CA SER A 60 38.45 -14.98 -10.27
C SER A 60 37.57 -14.37 -9.19
N THR A 61 37.66 -14.87 -7.96
CA THR A 61 37.02 -14.27 -6.77
C THR A 61 37.91 -13.27 -6.07
N ASP A 62 39.23 -13.31 -6.30
CA ASP A 62 40.25 -12.53 -5.58
C ASP A 62 41.12 -11.65 -6.52
N ASN A 63 40.86 -11.65 -7.83
CA ASN A 63 41.65 -10.99 -8.87
C ASN A 63 43.12 -11.49 -8.96
N ARG A 64 43.39 -12.67 -8.43
CA ARG A 64 44.74 -13.31 -8.41
C ARG A 64 44.69 -14.70 -9.00
N ASN A 65 43.81 -15.54 -8.50
CA ASN A 65 43.63 -16.93 -8.93
C ASN A 65 42.55 -17.00 -10.02
N TRP A 66 42.94 -17.39 -11.23
CA TRP A 66 42.10 -17.33 -12.42
C TRP A 66 41.75 -18.72 -12.92
N VAL A 67 40.48 -18.95 -13.18
CA VAL A 67 39.95 -20.21 -13.75
C VAL A 67 39.35 -19.93 -15.13
N VAL A 68 39.72 -20.73 -16.12
CA VAL A 68 39.10 -20.66 -17.45
C VAL A 68 37.68 -21.20 -17.35
N MET A 69 36.73 -20.39 -17.74
CA MET A 69 35.31 -20.71 -17.68
C MET A 69 34.71 -21.03 -19.04
N ASP A 70 35.27 -20.44 -20.09
CA ASP A 70 34.79 -20.62 -21.47
C ASP A 70 35.87 -20.37 -22.50
N VAL A 71 35.77 -21.06 -23.65
CA VAL A 71 36.54 -20.80 -24.85
C VAL A 71 35.60 -20.79 -26.06
N SER A 72 35.63 -19.74 -26.84
CA SER A 72 34.73 -19.53 -27.97
C SER A 72 35.43 -18.85 -29.13
N SER A 73 35.09 -19.21 -30.37
CA SER A 73 35.51 -18.46 -31.55
C SER A 73 34.74 -17.13 -31.71
N ASN A 74 33.64 -16.95 -30.96
CA ASN A 74 32.81 -15.76 -31.05
C ASN A 74 33.09 -14.81 -29.84
N PRO A 75 33.67 -13.62 -30.08
CA PRO A 75 33.96 -12.65 -29.02
C PRO A 75 32.71 -12.06 -28.32
N SER A 76 31.53 -12.29 -28.91
CA SER A 76 30.25 -11.79 -28.34
C SER A 76 29.48 -12.86 -27.57
N SER A 77 30.06 -14.03 -27.31
CA SER A 77 29.35 -15.17 -26.71
C SER A 77 30.19 -15.94 -25.68
N LEU A 78 30.92 -15.21 -24.86
CA LEU A 78 31.67 -15.80 -23.74
C LEU A 78 30.76 -15.89 -22.54
N SER A 79 30.68 -17.08 -21.89
CA SER A 79 29.77 -17.30 -20.78
C SER A 79 30.44 -18.09 -19.67
N ALA A 80 30.03 -17.81 -18.44
CA ALA A 80 30.39 -18.60 -17.28
C ALA A 80 29.13 -19.03 -16.52
N SER A 81 29.08 -20.30 -16.13
CA SER A 81 27.94 -20.88 -15.40
C SER A 81 28.38 -21.49 -14.07
N SER A 82 27.42 -22.04 -13.30
CA SER A 82 27.67 -22.63 -11.99
C SER A 82 28.26 -21.65 -10.98
N LEU A 83 27.93 -20.38 -11.13
CA LEU A 83 28.37 -19.30 -10.25
C LEU A 83 27.44 -19.17 -9.02
N THR A 84 27.94 -18.55 -7.96
CA THR A 84 27.14 -18.20 -6.80
C THR A 84 26.28 -16.98 -7.08
N SER A 85 25.01 -17.03 -6.73
CA SER A 85 24.07 -15.92 -6.91
C SER A 85 24.49 -14.69 -6.11
N GLY A 86 24.13 -13.50 -6.64
CA GLY A 86 24.38 -12.23 -5.99
C GLY A 86 25.85 -11.99 -5.65
N THR A 87 26.77 -12.49 -6.45
CA THR A 87 28.23 -12.45 -6.20
C THR A 87 28.91 -11.58 -7.26
N THR A 88 29.95 -10.89 -6.85
CA THR A 88 30.86 -10.18 -7.77
C THR A 88 32.09 -11.06 -8.03
N TYR A 89 32.42 -11.22 -9.31
CA TYR A 89 33.61 -11.87 -9.78
C TYR A 89 34.46 -10.87 -10.57
N TYR A 90 35.77 -11.11 -10.61
CA TYR A 90 36.65 -10.46 -11.58
C TYR A 90 36.67 -11.32 -12.85
N ALA A 91 36.59 -10.66 -14.00
CA ALA A 91 36.61 -11.30 -15.29
C ALA A 91 37.70 -10.68 -16.18
N ARG A 92 38.37 -11.49 -16.94
CA ARG A 92 39.27 -11.07 -18.02
C ARG A 92 39.12 -11.98 -19.23
N VAL A 93 39.35 -11.41 -20.38
CA VAL A 93 39.28 -12.13 -21.64
C VAL A 93 40.64 -12.05 -22.36
N GLY A 94 41.07 -13.16 -22.92
CA GLY A 94 42.26 -13.20 -23.75
C GLY A 94 42.00 -14.00 -25.02
N THR A 95 42.99 -14.12 -25.89
CA THR A 95 42.98 -15.01 -27.06
C THR A 95 43.78 -16.26 -26.79
N CYS A 96 43.44 -17.37 -27.45
CA CYS A 96 44.18 -18.61 -27.42
C CYS A 96 44.21 -19.28 -28.81
N THR A 97 45.16 -20.18 -29.02
CA THR A 97 45.30 -20.90 -30.28
C THR A 97 44.53 -22.21 -30.27
N ASP A 98 44.32 -22.80 -29.10
CA ASP A 98 43.66 -24.09 -28.92
C ASP A 98 43.12 -24.23 -27.49
N TYR A 99 42.39 -25.30 -27.22
CA TYR A 99 41.89 -25.67 -25.89
C TYR A 99 41.72 -27.16 -25.69
N ASN A 100 41.73 -27.64 -24.46
CA ASN A 100 41.46 -29.04 -24.12
C ASN A 100 40.62 -29.19 -22.87
N TYR A 101 40.10 -30.40 -22.63
CA TYR A 101 39.21 -30.74 -21.49
C TYR A 101 39.80 -31.86 -20.61
N SER A 102 41.07 -32.25 -20.76
CA SER A 102 41.64 -33.42 -20.10
C SER A 102 41.64 -33.35 -18.56
N ALA A 103 41.75 -32.17 -18.02
CA ALA A 103 41.72 -31.93 -16.55
C ALA A 103 40.88 -30.68 -16.20
N GLY A 104 39.77 -30.49 -16.90
CA GLY A 104 38.97 -29.25 -16.92
C GLY A 104 39.26 -28.44 -18.18
N LEU A 105 38.51 -27.35 -18.40
CA LEU A 105 38.70 -26.50 -19.57
C LEU A 105 40.01 -25.70 -19.46
N VAL A 106 40.93 -25.91 -20.36
CA VAL A 106 42.23 -25.23 -20.41
C VAL A 106 42.41 -24.57 -21.75
N ALA A 107 42.67 -23.27 -21.77
CA ALA A 107 43.06 -22.53 -22.97
C ALA A 107 44.57 -22.68 -23.22
N VAL A 108 44.96 -23.05 -24.45
CA VAL A 108 46.34 -23.29 -24.88
C VAL A 108 46.82 -22.11 -25.72
N GLY A 109 48.08 -21.73 -25.56
CA GLY A 109 48.66 -20.62 -26.31
C GLY A 109 47.98 -19.26 -25.98
N LYS A 110 47.77 -19.02 -24.69
CA LYS A 110 47.15 -17.78 -24.17
C LYS A 110 47.96 -16.54 -24.54
N ALA A 111 47.25 -15.52 -25.04
CA ALA A 111 47.82 -14.24 -25.39
C ALA A 111 46.77 -13.09 -25.22
N ASN A 112 47.25 -11.86 -25.37
CA ASN A 112 46.41 -10.66 -25.50
C ASN A 112 45.38 -10.45 -24.38
N VAL A 113 45.73 -10.76 -23.14
CA VAL A 113 44.81 -10.68 -22.00
C VAL A 113 44.38 -9.23 -21.72
N SER A 114 43.10 -9.02 -21.53
CA SER A 114 42.54 -7.72 -21.16
C SER A 114 42.87 -7.33 -19.74
N ALA A 115 42.65 -6.08 -19.37
CA ALA A 115 42.49 -5.69 -17.98
C ALA A 115 41.29 -6.44 -17.38
N SER A 116 41.31 -6.67 -16.07
CA SER A 116 40.16 -7.28 -15.36
C SER A 116 39.04 -6.24 -15.18
N ILE A 117 37.82 -6.73 -15.30
CA ILE A 117 36.61 -5.99 -14.94
C ILE A 117 35.85 -6.79 -13.88
N ASP A 118 35.01 -6.14 -13.08
CA ASP A 118 34.06 -6.85 -12.24
C ASP A 118 32.78 -7.18 -12.99
N VAL A 119 32.29 -8.38 -12.78
CA VAL A 119 31.02 -8.90 -13.30
C VAL A 119 30.17 -9.42 -12.16
N VAL A 120 28.86 -9.41 -12.30
CA VAL A 120 27.92 -9.68 -11.24
C VAL A 120 26.86 -10.68 -11.66
N THR A 121 26.55 -11.63 -10.80
CA THR A 121 25.38 -12.51 -10.93
C THR A 121 24.17 -11.87 -10.28
N ALA A 122 22.98 -12.21 -10.77
CA ALA A 122 21.72 -11.76 -10.17
C ALA A 122 21.59 -12.27 -8.72
N PRO A 123 21.11 -11.46 -7.79
CA PRO A 123 20.72 -11.93 -6.47
C PRO A 123 19.69 -13.05 -6.57
N GLU A 124 19.59 -13.87 -5.52
CA GLU A 124 18.51 -14.84 -5.39
C GLU A 124 17.14 -14.17 -5.34
N THR A 125 16.12 -14.95 -5.05
CA THR A 125 14.73 -14.50 -5.01
C THR A 125 14.53 -13.17 -4.30
N GLY A 126 13.49 -12.47 -4.72
CA GLY A 126 13.12 -11.14 -4.30
C GLY A 126 13.11 -10.90 -2.81
N ALA A 127 13.21 -9.64 -2.49
CA ALA A 127 12.97 -9.12 -1.15
C ALA A 127 11.74 -9.81 -0.54
N SER A 128 11.80 -10.20 0.73
CA SER A 128 10.61 -10.75 1.38
C SER A 128 9.54 -9.66 1.49
N LYS A 129 8.34 -10.09 1.79
CA LYS A 129 7.10 -9.32 1.87
C LYS A 129 7.29 -7.87 2.28
N PHE A 130 6.74 -6.97 1.49
CA PHE A 130 6.62 -5.56 1.84
C PHE A 130 5.69 -5.38 3.04
N VAL A 131 6.06 -4.48 3.95
CA VAL A 131 5.25 -4.09 5.10
C VAL A 131 5.06 -2.58 5.04
N GLN A 132 3.83 -2.14 4.91
CA GLN A 132 3.51 -0.73 5.00
C GLN A 132 3.73 -0.23 6.43
N THR A 133 4.51 0.83 6.62
CA THR A 133 4.85 1.39 7.94
C THR A 133 4.21 2.75 8.19
N GLY A 134 3.68 3.38 7.14
CA GLY A 134 3.00 4.65 7.25
C GLY A 134 2.17 5.01 6.02
N ALA A 135 1.22 5.92 6.21
CA ALA A 135 0.38 6.45 5.16
C ALA A 135 -0.05 7.88 5.47
N THR A 136 -0.01 8.73 4.46
CA THR A 136 -0.70 10.03 4.43
C THR A 136 -1.74 10.01 3.31
N GLN A 137 -2.45 11.10 3.11
CA GLN A 137 -3.39 11.18 1.98
C GLN A 137 -2.67 11.12 0.62
N THR A 138 -1.40 11.49 0.56
CA THR A 138 -0.67 11.64 -0.71
C THR A 138 0.67 10.90 -0.75
N SER A 139 0.95 10.08 0.25
CA SER A 139 2.19 9.29 0.33
C SER A 139 2.00 8.04 1.17
N PHE A 140 2.88 7.08 0.97
CA PHE A 140 3.06 5.96 1.88
C PHE A 140 4.55 5.76 2.20
N THR A 141 4.82 5.04 3.26
CA THR A 141 6.13 4.49 3.61
C THR A 141 5.99 3.00 3.87
N GLY A 142 7.04 2.26 3.59
CA GLY A 142 7.08 0.83 3.82
C GLY A 142 8.52 0.34 3.99
N THR A 143 8.65 -0.90 4.39
CA THR A 143 9.91 -1.63 4.45
C THR A 143 9.75 -3.00 3.82
N PHE A 144 10.85 -3.60 3.40
CA PHE A 144 10.93 -4.98 2.95
C PHE A 144 12.24 -5.58 3.49
N SER A 145 12.32 -6.91 3.57
CA SER A 145 13.58 -7.55 3.96
C SER A 145 14.55 -7.55 2.79
N GLY A 146 15.82 -7.38 3.08
CA GLY A 146 16.88 -7.49 2.09
C GLY A 146 16.95 -8.88 1.46
N SER A 147 17.48 -8.97 0.25
CA SER A 147 17.77 -10.21 -0.45
C SER A 147 19.26 -10.51 -0.37
N PHE A 148 19.60 -11.80 -0.20
CA PHE A 148 21.00 -12.23 -0.19
C PHE A 148 21.69 -11.85 -1.50
N GLY A 149 22.89 -11.31 -1.40
CA GLY A 149 23.68 -10.90 -2.55
C GLY A 149 23.27 -9.56 -3.18
N ALA A 150 22.18 -8.93 -2.77
CA ALA A 150 21.80 -7.62 -3.22
C ALA A 150 22.63 -6.52 -2.51
N ASN A 151 23.15 -5.58 -3.28
CA ASN A 151 23.76 -4.35 -2.74
C ASN A 151 22.96 -3.09 -3.12
N TYR A 152 21.82 -3.28 -3.76
CA TYR A 152 21.04 -2.23 -4.38
C TYR A 152 19.61 -2.70 -4.70
N TYR A 153 18.61 -1.80 -4.67
CA TYR A 153 17.22 -2.11 -4.97
C TYR A 153 16.64 -1.09 -5.95
N GLN A 154 15.93 -1.56 -6.96
CA GLN A 154 15.10 -0.72 -7.82
C GLN A 154 13.64 -0.88 -7.39
N ILE A 155 13.02 0.20 -6.94
CA ILE A 155 11.70 0.22 -6.32
C ILE A 155 10.72 0.88 -7.27
N TYR A 156 9.58 0.22 -7.49
CA TYR A 156 8.52 0.65 -8.40
C TYR A 156 7.18 0.73 -7.71
N TYR A 157 6.29 1.56 -8.21
CA TYR A 157 4.86 1.50 -7.96
C TYR A 157 4.11 1.68 -9.29
N ASN A 158 3.11 0.81 -9.57
CA ASN A 158 2.36 0.79 -10.83
C ASN A 158 3.29 1.04 -12.04
N ASP A 159 4.38 0.29 -12.15
CA ASP A 159 5.42 0.34 -13.19
C ASP A 159 6.21 1.67 -13.29
N VAL A 160 5.98 2.60 -12.39
CA VAL A 160 6.77 3.83 -12.30
C VAL A 160 7.94 3.63 -11.34
N LEU A 161 9.16 3.84 -11.80
CA LEU A 161 10.36 3.80 -10.96
C LEU A 161 10.27 4.92 -9.90
N LEU A 162 10.20 4.50 -8.64
CA LEU A 162 10.21 5.39 -7.48
C LEU A 162 11.61 5.90 -7.19
N GLY A 163 12.58 5.03 -7.36
CA GLY A 163 13.98 5.31 -7.14
C GLY A 163 14.78 4.05 -6.99
N ALA A 164 16.05 4.27 -6.75
CA ALA A 164 17.03 3.24 -6.54
C ALA A 164 17.77 3.53 -5.22
N SER A 165 17.96 2.51 -4.41
CA SER A 165 18.44 2.67 -3.05
C SER A 165 19.23 1.46 -2.57
N THR A 166 20.20 1.69 -1.69
CA THR A 166 20.82 0.64 -0.86
C THR A 166 19.95 0.31 0.36
N SER A 167 18.93 1.13 0.64
CA SER A 167 18.02 0.96 1.76
C SER A 167 16.84 0.08 1.39
N THR A 168 16.39 -0.74 2.34
CA THR A 168 15.15 -1.54 2.26
C THR A 168 13.91 -0.74 2.67
N THR A 169 13.99 0.58 2.74
CA THR A 169 12.87 1.46 3.05
C THR A 169 12.31 2.09 1.79
N VAL A 170 11.00 2.02 1.64
CA VAL A 170 10.24 2.67 0.58
C VAL A 170 9.61 3.94 1.11
N LYS A 171 9.83 5.06 0.43
CA LYS A 171 9.14 6.33 0.69
C LYS A 171 8.80 6.97 -0.64
N THR A 172 7.53 7.33 -0.83
CA THR A 172 7.13 8.02 -2.06
C THR A 172 7.58 9.47 -2.05
N SER A 173 8.23 9.91 -3.13
CA SER A 173 8.68 11.29 -3.32
C SER A 173 7.64 12.14 -4.07
N ARG A 174 6.74 11.50 -4.83
CA ARG A 174 5.70 12.17 -5.62
C ARG A 174 4.39 12.20 -4.83
N LYS A 175 3.58 13.22 -5.09
CA LYS A 175 2.23 13.34 -4.54
C LYS A 175 1.31 12.32 -5.22
N LEU A 176 0.81 11.39 -4.44
CA LEU A 176 -0.08 10.31 -4.88
C LEU A 176 -1.55 10.68 -4.71
N THR A 177 -2.43 9.94 -5.37
CA THR A 177 -3.89 10.10 -5.24
C THR A 177 -4.37 9.56 -3.89
N PRO A 178 -5.15 10.33 -3.13
CA PRO A 178 -5.69 9.89 -1.85
C PRO A 178 -6.61 8.68 -1.95
N GLY A 179 -6.55 7.78 -0.97
CA GLY A 179 -7.41 6.61 -0.88
C GLY A 179 -7.23 5.61 -2.02
N THR A 180 -6.02 5.50 -2.53
CA THR A 180 -5.66 4.63 -3.66
C THR A 180 -4.70 3.53 -3.18
N SER A 181 -4.84 2.35 -3.76
CA SER A 181 -3.93 1.23 -3.59
C SER A 181 -2.93 1.22 -4.76
N TYR A 182 -1.66 1.06 -4.44
CA TYR A 182 -0.55 1.05 -5.39
C TYR A 182 0.16 -0.29 -5.33
N TRP A 183 0.24 -0.97 -6.46
CA TRP A 183 1.08 -2.15 -6.62
C TRP A 183 2.54 -1.71 -6.51
N THR A 184 3.21 -2.12 -5.45
CA THR A 184 4.57 -1.71 -5.12
C THR A 184 5.46 -2.93 -5.11
N TYR A 185 6.59 -2.87 -5.81
CA TYR A 185 7.52 -3.97 -5.90
C TYR A 185 8.97 -3.48 -5.96
N ALA A 186 9.91 -4.36 -5.60
CA ALA A 186 11.33 -4.08 -5.66
C ALA A 186 12.08 -5.25 -6.30
N TYR A 187 12.98 -4.92 -7.20
CA TYR A 187 14.01 -5.82 -7.69
C TYR A 187 15.22 -5.75 -6.76
N PRO A 188 15.66 -6.84 -6.16
CA PRO A 188 16.99 -6.91 -5.59
C PRO A 188 18.00 -6.92 -6.73
N CYS A 189 18.99 -6.07 -6.64
CA CYS A 189 19.98 -5.90 -7.69
C CYS A 189 21.38 -6.04 -7.11
N ARG A 190 22.31 -6.50 -7.97
CA ARG A 190 23.74 -6.32 -7.73
C ARG A 190 24.30 -5.44 -8.83
N ARG A 191 24.98 -4.39 -8.43
CA ARG A 191 25.59 -3.44 -9.36
C ARG A 191 27.09 -3.63 -9.37
N SER A 192 27.68 -3.75 -10.56
CA SER A 192 29.12 -3.77 -10.77
C SER A 192 29.72 -2.34 -10.69
N SER A 193 31.04 -2.23 -10.56
CA SER A 193 31.75 -0.95 -10.61
C SER A 193 31.64 -0.29 -11.98
N SER A 194 31.54 -1.09 -13.04
CA SER A 194 31.30 -0.62 -14.41
C SER A 194 29.88 -0.11 -14.68
N GLY A 195 28.97 -0.28 -13.71
CA GLY A 195 27.59 0.18 -13.80
C GLY A 195 26.57 -0.86 -14.32
N TYR A 196 27.01 -2.08 -14.67
CA TYR A 196 26.08 -3.16 -15.01
C TYR A 196 25.21 -3.52 -13.81
N ILE A 197 23.92 -3.83 -14.06
CA ILE A 197 22.95 -4.14 -13.02
C ILE A 197 22.34 -5.52 -13.30
N ALA A 198 22.74 -6.51 -12.51
CA ALA A 198 22.12 -7.82 -12.47
C ALA A 198 20.88 -7.76 -11.57
N ARG A 199 19.73 -8.21 -12.08
CA ARG A 199 18.43 -8.15 -11.38
C ARG A 199 17.97 -9.54 -10.98
N GLY A 200 17.68 -9.72 -9.67
CA GLY A 200 16.93 -10.88 -9.19
C GLY A 200 15.41 -10.73 -9.42
N SER A 201 14.66 -11.75 -9.02
CA SER A 201 13.21 -11.71 -9.08
C SER A 201 12.65 -10.68 -8.09
N TYR A 202 11.59 -9.96 -8.47
CA TYR A 202 10.94 -8.99 -7.60
C TYR A 202 9.94 -9.64 -6.63
N SER A 203 9.71 -8.99 -5.51
CA SER A 203 8.57 -9.20 -4.64
C SER A 203 7.67 -7.98 -4.66
N TYR A 204 6.40 -8.18 -4.38
CA TYR A 204 5.42 -7.10 -4.40
C TYR A 204 4.42 -7.17 -3.25
N ASP A 205 3.81 -6.04 -2.95
CA ASP A 205 2.58 -5.93 -2.16
C ASP A 205 1.84 -4.65 -2.56
N TYR A 206 0.63 -4.50 -2.06
CA TYR A 206 -0.18 -3.31 -2.28
C TYR A 206 -0.03 -2.33 -1.13
N MET A 207 0.51 -1.14 -1.40
CA MET A 207 0.61 -0.05 -0.45
C MET A 207 -0.48 0.98 -0.69
N LYS A 208 -1.05 1.51 0.38
CA LYS A 208 -2.24 2.36 0.34
C LYS A 208 -1.94 3.76 0.83
N THR A 209 -2.45 4.77 0.11
CA THR A 209 -2.56 6.12 0.65
C THR A 209 -3.80 6.24 1.52
N MET A 210 -3.74 7.09 2.55
CA MET A 210 -4.87 7.33 3.43
C MET A 210 -6.01 8.01 2.67
N ARG A 211 -7.21 7.49 2.87
CA ARG A 211 -8.41 8.11 2.36
C ARG A 211 -8.68 9.44 3.05
N PRO A 212 -9.14 10.47 2.31
CA PRO A 212 -9.68 11.67 2.92
C PRO A 212 -10.88 11.33 3.81
N LYS A 213 -11.39 12.33 4.48
CA LYS A 213 -12.57 12.24 5.33
C LYS A 213 -13.70 11.43 4.69
N VAL A 214 -14.12 10.35 5.36
CA VAL A 214 -15.21 9.50 4.89
C VAL A 214 -16.57 10.12 5.22
N SER A 215 -17.57 9.80 4.41
CA SER A 215 -18.96 10.11 4.71
C SER A 215 -19.71 8.84 5.15
N THR A 216 -20.65 8.99 6.06
CA THR A 216 -21.57 7.91 6.40
C THR A 216 -22.80 8.00 5.54
N SER A 217 -23.14 6.96 4.82
CA SER A 217 -24.43 6.77 4.20
C SER A 217 -25.35 6.02 5.14
N THR A 218 -26.62 6.26 4.97
CA THR A 218 -27.78 5.55 5.49
C THR A 218 -27.64 4.72 6.77
N PHE A 219 -28.43 5.11 7.69
CA PHE A 219 -28.81 4.35 8.85
C PHE A 219 -30.06 3.51 8.50
N GLY A 220 -29.97 2.20 8.56
CA GLY A 220 -31.09 1.28 8.44
C GLY A 220 -31.43 0.66 9.79
N ILE A 221 -32.71 0.70 10.18
CA ILE A 221 -33.22 -0.19 11.22
C ILE A 221 -33.69 -1.43 10.51
N THR A 222 -33.00 -2.55 10.71
CA THR A 222 -33.56 -3.83 10.28
C THR A 222 -34.41 -4.40 11.40
N SER A 223 -35.59 -4.86 11.01
CA SER A 223 -36.69 -5.47 11.75
C SER A 223 -36.34 -5.99 13.16
N ALA A 224 -37.22 -5.65 14.10
CA ALA A 224 -37.29 -6.24 15.40
C ALA A 224 -37.48 -7.76 15.34
N LEU A 225 -36.39 -8.52 15.46
CA LEU A 225 -36.49 -9.86 16.00
C LEU A 225 -36.67 -9.70 17.50
N SER A 226 -37.88 -9.95 17.97
CA SER A 226 -38.30 -10.05 19.37
C SER A 226 -37.39 -9.31 20.40
N ASN A 227 -37.69 -8.03 20.64
CA ASN A 227 -37.10 -7.19 21.70
C ASN A 227 -35.65 -6.71 21.55
N ILE A 228 -34.96 -6.98 20.45
CA ILE A 228 -33.60 -6.48 20.21
C ILE A 228 -33.60 -5.55 19.00
N ASN A 229 -33.43 -4.24 19.22
CA ASN A 229 -33.21 -3.29 18.13
C ASN A 229 -31.75 -3.37 17.68
N VAL A 230 -31.56 -3.82 16.46
CA VAL A 230 -30.25 -3.86 15.79
C VAL A 230 -30.12 -2.68 14.85
N TYR A 231 -29.02 -1.98 14.96
CA TYR A 231 -28.70 -0.83 14.12
C TYR A 231 -27.52 -1.14 13.25
N TYR A 232 -27.67 -0.87 11.95
CA TYR A 232 -26.60 -0.95 10.98
C TYR A 232 -26.17 0.45 10.58
N MET A 233 -24.90 0.70 10.63
CA MET A 233 -24.26 1.90 10.13
C MET A 233 -23.27 1.52 9.05
N ALA A 234 -23.29 2.22 7.93
CA ALA A 234 -22.39 1.96 6.83
C ALA A 234 -21.60 3.21 6.45
N VAL A 235 -20.39 3.01 5.98
CA VAL A 235 -19.54 4.04 5.39
C VAL A 235 -19.65 3.94 3.88
N SER A 236 -19.94 5.05 3.23
CA SER A 236 -19.85 5.14 1.76
C SER A 236 -18.40 5.32 1.33
N ASN A 237 -18.05 4.83 0.15
CA ASN A 237 -16.70 4.88 -0.40
C ASN A 237 -15.66 4.21 0.53
N ASN A 238 -15.81 2.92 0.76
CA ASN A 238 -15.11 2.14 1.78
C ASN A 238 -13.93 1.30 1.26
N TYR A 239 -13.52 1.47 0.02
CA TYR A 239 -12.42 0.72 -0.59
C TYR A 239 -11.05 1.33 -0.27
N ASN A 240 -10.00 0.53 -0.41
CA ASN A 240 -8.59 0.90 -0.20
C ASN A 240 -8.27 1.37 1.23
N VAL A 241 -8.94 0.79 2.23
CA VAL A 241 -8.63 0.91 3.65
C VAL A 241 -8.83 -0.46 4.31
N ASP A 242 -8.22 -0.67 5.47
CA ASP A 242 -8.30 -1.96 6.17
C ASP A 242 -9.45 -2.01 7.17
N GLY A 243 -10.07 -0.87 7.44
CA GLY A 243 -11.27 -0.81 8.26
C GLY A 243 -11.56 0.58 8.81
N PHE A 244 -12.42 0.61 9.82
CA PHE A 244 -12.99 1.83 10.36
C PHE A 244 -13.01 1.82 11.88
N GLN A 245 -12.75 2.99 12.48
CA GLN A 245 -12.94 3.24 13.91
C GLN A 245 -14.13 4.15 14.13
N TRP A 246 -15.06 3.70 14.97
CA TRP A 246 -16.29 4.38 15.32
C TRP A 246 -16.20 4.90 16.75
N GLN A 247 -16.70 6.10 17.00
CA GLN A 247 -16.86 6.66 18.32
C GLN A 247 -18.30 7.09 18.58
N PHE A 248 -18.82 6.74 19.75
CA PHE A 248 -20.18 7.00 20.19
C PHE A 248 -20.20 7.87 21.43
N PHE A 249 -20.99 8.92 21.39
CA PHE A 249 -21.08 9.93 22.44
C PHE A 249 -22.50 10.06 22.95
N VAL A 250 -22.66 10.22 24.25
CA VAL A 250 -23.92 10.58 24.93
C VAL A 250 -23.68 11.83 25.75
N ASN A 251 -24.48 12.86 25.57
CA ASN A 251 -24.26 14.18 26.21
C ASN A 251 -22.85 14.76 25.99
N GLY A 252 -22.28 14.57 24.82
CA GLY A 252 -20.92 15.03 24.48
C GLY A 252 -19.80 14.22 25.13
N LYS A 253 -20.08 13.21 25.93
CA LYS A 253 -19.09 12.32 26.56
C LYS A 253 -18.94 11.05 25.71
N LEU A 254 -17.70 10.69 25.39
CA LEU A 254 -17.38 9.43 24.72
C LEU A 254 -17.83 8.25 25.61
N LYS A 255 -18.56 7.29 25.02
CA LYS A 255 -19.10 6.13 25.71
C LYS A 255 -18.62 4.79 25.15
N LYS A 256 -18.33 4.75 23.87
CA LYS A 256 -17.85 3.53 23.22
C LYS A 256 -16.98 3.89 22.02
N THR A 257 -15.90 3.17 21.86
CA THR A 257 -15.09 3.11 20.65
C THR A 257 -15.15 1.69 20.10
N VAL A 258 -15.33 1.53 18.80
CA VAL A 258 -15.36 0.24 18.11
C VAL A 258 -14.46 0.34 16.89
N THR A 259 -13.62 -0.66 16.66
CA THR A 259 -12.75 -0.75 15.49
C THR A 259 -13.08 -2.04 14.78
N GLU A 260 -13.44 -1.94 13.50
CA GLU A 260 -13.89 -3.06 12.67
C GLU A 260 -13.22 -3.00 11.30
N SER A 261 -12.93 -4.15 10.73
CA SER A 261 -12.47 -4.25 9.33
C SER A 261 -13.61 -3.98 8.33
N SER A 262 -14.85 -4.24 8.73
CA SER A 262 -16.01 -3.98 7.90
C SER A 262 -16.36 -2.50 7.78
N SER A 263 -16.81 -2.11 6.59
CA SER A 263 -17.40 -0.78 6.34
C SER A 263 -18.77 -0.58 7.01
N SER A 264 -19.37 -1.65 7.51
CA SER A 264 -20.64 -1.63 8.22
C SER A 264 -20.46 -2.07 9.67
N LEU A 265 -21.20 -1.43 10.58
CA LEU A 265 -21.19 -1.74 11.99
C LEU A 265 -22.59 -2.11 12.45
N ARG A 266 -22.70 -3.28 13.08
CA ARG A 266 -23.92 -3.73 13.77
C ARG A 266 -23.81 -3.45 15.27
N ILE A 267 -24.74 -2.66 15.79
CA ILE A 267 -24.81 -2.39 17.25
C ILE A 267 -26.18 -2.81 17.77
N ALA A 268 -26.19 -3.77 18.69
CA ALA A 268 -27.39 -4.20 19.41
C ALA A 268 -27.46 -3.46 20.74
N ASN A 269 -28.69 -3.08 21.16
CA ASN A 269 -29.05 -2.56 22.48
C ASN A 269 -28.34 -1.30 23.01
N PHE A 270 -27.25 -0.86 22.40
CA PHE A 270 -26.51 0.30 22.89
C PHE A 270 -27.26 1.62 22.71
N ILE A 271 -28.08 1.72 21.65
CA ILE A 271 -28.75 2.96 21.23
C ILE A 271 -30.14 3.12 21.86
N ASN A 272 -30.72 2.03 22.38
CA ASN A 272 -32.09 2.04 22.89
C ASN A 272 -32.30 3.10 23.99
N GLY A 273 -33.28 3.97 23.76
CA GLY A 273 -33.61 5.04 24.69
C GLY A 273 -32.53 6.10 24.91
N LYS A 274 -31.52 6.16 24.04
CA LYS A 274 -30.43 7.14 24.11
C LYS A 274 -30.41 8.03 22.85
N ALA A 275 -30.04 9.29 23.04
CA ALA A 275 -29.68 10.20 21.98
C ALA A 275 -28.15 10.16 21.82
N ILE A 276 -27.69 9.65 20.70
CA ILE A 276 -26.28 9.36 20.46
C ILE A 276 -25.78 10.23 19.33
N GLN A 277 -24.62 10.80 19.51
CA GLN A 277 -23.79 11.32 18.43
C GLN A 277 -22.70 10.30 18.13
N TYR A 278 -22.34 10.13 16.86
CA TYR A 278 -21.24 9.27 16.44
C TYR A 278 -20.44 9.91 15.32
N ARG A 279 -19.23 9.44 15.19
CA ARG A 279 -18.31 9.76 14.08
C ARG A 279 -17.49 8.52 13.74
N VAL A 280 -16.92 8.52 12.54
CA VAL A 280 -16.13 7.40 12.03
C VAL A 280 -14.89 7.94 11.32
N ARG A 281 -13.81 7.18 11.36
CA ARG A 281 -12.61 7.42 10.55
C ARG A 281 -12.08 6.11 9.96
N PRO A 282 -11.43 6.13 8.80
CA PRO A 282 -10.78 4.96 8.24
C PRO A 282 -9.45 4.69 8.95
N TYR A 283 -8.93 3.47 8.82
CA TYR A 283 -7.55 3.15 9.16
C TYR A 283 -6.89 2.27 8.10
N ILE A 284 -5.57 2.36 8.05
CA ILE A 284 -4.69 1.41 7.35
C ILE A 284 -3.91 0.67 8.42
N ASP A 285 -3.90 -0.67 8.33
CA ASP A 285 -3.15 -1.53 9.24
C ASP A 285 -1.71 -1.66 8.72
N CYS A 286 -0.78 -1.14 9.48
CA CYS A 286 0.65 -1.20 9.17
C CYS A 286 1.38 -2.25 10.03
N GLY A 287 0.70 -3.33 10.39
CA GLY A 287 1.24 -4.40 11.24
C GLY A 287 1.39 -3.96 12.70
N ALA A 288 2.49 -3.32 13.03
CA ALA A 288 2.76 -2.87 14.40
C ALA A 288 1.79 -1.79 14.90
N LYS A 289 1.16 -1.03 14.01
CA LYS A 289 0.23 0.06 14.37
C LYS A 289 -0.80 0.31 13.28
N LYS A 290 -1.96 0.84 13.70
CA LYS A 290 -2.98 1.37 12.78
C LYS A 290 -2.75 2.86 12.55
N ILE A 291 -2.71 3.27 11.30
CA ILE A 291 -2.68 4.68 10.90
C ILE A 291 -4.12 5.12 10.64
N TYR A 292 -4.55 6.15 11.32
CA TYR A 292 -5.93 6.63 11.24
C TYR A 292 -6.04 7.86 10.34
N GLY A 293 -7.08 7.88 9.51
CA GLY A 293 -7.49 9.05 8.75
C GLY A 293 -8.28 10.05 9.60
N GLU A 294 -8.80 11.08 8.94
CA GLU A 294 -9.60 12.13 9.57
C GLU A 294 -10.97 11.62 10.03
N TRP A 295 -11.47 12.21 11.13
CA TRP A 295 -12.82 11.93 11.60
C TRP A 295 -13.87 12.51 10.63
N SER A 296 -14.92 11.74 10.37
CA SER A 296 -16.13 12.26 9.72
C SER A 296 -16.78 13.35 10.56
N GLY A 297 -17.69 14.12 9.95
CA GLY A 297 -18.61 14.96 10.71
C GLY A 297 -19.47 14.12 11.66
N PHE A 298 -19.89 14.73 12.78
CA PHE A 298 -20.83 14.09 13.68
C PHE A 298 -22.18 13.83 13.01
N LYS A 299 -22.68 12.62 13.20
CA LYS A 299 -24.07 12.24 12.94
C LYS A 299 -24.77 12.00 14.26
N SER A 300 -26.08 12.13 14.28
CA SER A 300 -26.87 11.97 15.50
C SER A 300 -28.07 11.09 15.25
N ILE A 301 -28.32 10.17 16.16
CA ILE A 301 -29.47 9.25 16.13
C ILE A 301 -30.09 9.18 17.54
N GLY A 302 -31.38 8.85 17.58
CA GLY A 302 -32.10 8.60 18.81
C GLY A 302 -33.61 8.72 18.61
N TYR A 303 -34.32 7.92 19.37
CA TYR A 303 -35.78 7.96 19.40
C TYR A 303 -36.32 7.42 20.73
N ALA A 304 -37.57 7.75 21.03
CA ALA A 304 -38.26 7.18 22.19
C ALA A 304 -38.64 5.72 21.90
N THR A 305 -38.32 4.83 22.82
CA THR A 305 -38.56 3.37 22.65
C THR A 305 -40.03 2.98 22.88
N LYS A 306 -40.77 3.79 23.67
CA LYS A 306 -42.18 3.57 23.96
C LYS A 306 -42.96 4.85 23.75
N VAL A 307 -43.98 4.79 22.90
CA VAL A 307 -44.91 5.91 22.67
C VAL A 307 -46.35 5.40 22.85
N THR A 308 -47.14 6.12 23.59
CA THR A 308 -48.57 5.80 23.84
C THR A 308 -49.43 6.98 23.49
N GLY A 309 -50.59 6.71 22.93
CA GLY A 309 -51.62 7.72 22.64
C GLY A 309 -52.92 7.40 23.40
N SER A 310 -53.61 8.44 23.83
CA SER A 310 -54.93 8.37 24.45
C SER A 310 -55.81 9.50 23.94
N TYR A 311 -56.96 9.18 23.40
CA TYR A 311 -57.90 10.17 22.87
C TYR A 311 -59.09 10.39 23.80
N ASN A 312 -59.26 11.61 24.23
CA ASN A 312 -60.43 11.98 25.01
C ASN A 312 -61.56 12.45 24.08
N ARG A 313 -62.67 11.73 24.08
CA ARG A 313 -63.80 11.93 23.16
C ARG A 313 -64.56 13.24 23.48
N LYS A 314 -64.78 13.57 24.76
CA LYS A 314 -65.46 14.79 25.19
C LYS A 314 -64.69 16.04 24.74
N SER A 315 -63.42 16.10 25.04
CA SER A 315 -62.55 17.24 24.74
C SER A 315 -61.97 17.21 23.30
N LYS A 316 -62.18 16.11 22.53
CA LYS A 316 -61.62 15.88 21.19
C LYS A 316 -60.11 16.09 21.12
N LYS A 317 -59.36 15.65 22.14
CA LYS A 317 -57.92 15.84 22.31
C LYS A 317 -57.19 14.51 22.33
N LEU A 318 -56.07 14.41 21.57
CA LEU A 318 -55.14 13.28 21.63
C LEU A 318 -54.01 13.64 22.58
N THR A 319 -53.84 12.88 23.63
CA THR A 319 -52.67 12.93 24.54
C THR A 319 -51.66 11.93 24.06
N VAL A 320 -50.44 12.36 23.84
CA VAL A 320 -49.28 11.49 23.48
C VAL A 320 -48.26 11.54 24.58
N LYS A 321 -47.82 10.36 25.05
CA LYS A 321 -46.74 10.18 26.01
C LYS A 321 -45.62 9.35 25.42
N TRP A 322 -44.40 9.54 25.89
CA TRP A 322 -43.25 8.75 25.43
C TRP A 322 -42.22 8.52 26.54
N SER A 323 -41.38 7.48 26.35
CA SER A 323 -40.29 7.16 27.27
C SER A 323 -39.17 8.24 27.23
N LYS A 324 -38.43 8.32 28.33
CA LYS A 324 -37.24 9.21 28.40
C LYS A 324 -36.21 8.78 27.39
N VAL A 325 -35.64 9.74 26.66
CA VAL A 325 -34.45 9.53 25.83
C VAL A 325 -33.26 10.15 26.54
N ILE A 326 -32.32 9.32 26.98
CA ILE A 326 -31.10 9.76 27.66
C ILE A 326 -30.29 10.65 26.71
N GLY A 327 -29.88 11.82 27.16
CA GLY A 327 -29.15 12.79 26.36
C GLY A 327 -30.02 13.83 25.64
N ALA A 328 -31.33 13.64 25.60
CA ALA A 328 -32.24 14.66 25.06
C ALA A 328 -32.31 15.86 26.00
N LYS A 329 -32.32 17.06 25.43
CA LYS A 329 -32.57 18.33 26.13
C LYS A 329 -34.02 18.83 25.97
N SER A 330 -34.63 18.49 24.85
CA SER A 330 -36.02 18.77 24.55
C SER A 330 -36.54 17.79 23.51
N TYR A 331 -37.84 17.81 23.27
CA TYR A 331 -38.50 17.03 22.21
C TYR A 331 -39.31 17.95 21.33
N THR A 332 -39.16 17.82 20.01
CA THR A 332 -40.05 18.42 19.04
C THR A 332 -41.07 17.38 18.59
N VAL A 333 -42.36 17.67 18.87
CA VAL A 333 -43.46 16.78 18.50
C VAL A 333 -44.15 17.36 17.23
N SER A 334 -44.36 16.51 16.25
CA SER A 334 -45.04 16.84 15.01
C SER A 334 -46.07 15.79 14.68
N ILE A 335 -47.10 16.16 13.89
CA ILE A 335 -48.19 15.28 13.47
C ILE A 335 -48.39 15.37 11.97
N SER A 336 -48.77 14.26 11.31
CA SER A 336 -49.12 14.17 9.92
C SER A 336 -50.30 13.24 9.68
N THR A 337 -50.98 13.35 8.53
CA THR A 337 -51.93 12.37 8.00
C THR A 337 -51.27 11.38 7.02
N LYS A 338 -49.97 11.53 6.76
CA LYS A 338 -49.13 10.64 5.94
C LYS A 338 -47.92 10.16 6.72
N GLN A 339 -47.48 8.92 6.50
CA GLN A 339 -46.43 8.29 7.27
C GLN A 339 -45.06 8.99 7.09
N SER A 340 -44.72 9.38 5.88
CA SER A 340 -43.37 9.85 5.52
C SER A 340 -43.23 11.35 5.34
N LYS A 341 -44.34 12.08 5.10
CA LYS A 341 -44.31 13.51 4.75
C LYS A 341 -45.46 14.30 5.37
N GLY A 342 -45.45 15.62 5.21
CA GLY A 342 -46.55 16.51 5.65
C GLY A 342 -46.62 16.71 7.18
N PHE A 343 -45.50 16.49 7.91
CA PHE A 343 -45.47 16.71 9.34
C PHE A 343 -45.53 18.18 9.71
N LYS A 344 -46.55 18.54 10.49
CA LYS A 344 -46.70 19.85 11.07
C LYS A 344 -46.29 19.85 12.54
N LYS A 345 -45.44 20.80 12.91
CA LYS A 345 -44.97 20.94 14.32
C LYS A 345 -46.16 21.27 15.21
N VAL A 346 -46.27 20.51 16.30
CA VAL A 346 -47.22 20.74 17.39
C VAL A 346 -46.60 21.60 18.47
N LYS A 347 -45.50 21.13 19.03
CA LYS A 347 -44.81 21.81 20.15
C LYS A 347 -43.39 21.29 20.35
N THR A 348 -42.53 22.14 20.88
CA THR A 348 -41.26 21.70 21.49
C THR A 348 -41.41 21.76 23.02
N VAL A 349 -41.03 20.68 23.71
CA VAL A 349 -41.14 20.57 25.18
C VAL A 349 -39.78 20.22 25.78
N LYS A 350 -39.52 20.69 27.01
CA LYS A 350 -38.30 20.32 27.78
C LYS A 350 -38.22 18.80 27.98
N ALA A 351 -37.02 18.27 28.17
CA ALA A 351 -36.79 16.82 28.32
C ALA A 351 -37.51 16.20 29.52
N SER A 352 -37.81 16.99 30.55
CA SER A 352 -38.61 16.57 31.71
C SER A 352 -40.06 16.33 31.35
N LYS A 353 -40.62 17.05 30.36
CA LYS A 353 -42.00 16.92 29.90
C LYS A 353 -42.09 15.92 28.75
N ARG A 354 -42.58 14.72 29.02
CA ARG A 354 -42.72 13.60 28.07
C ARG A 354 -44.17 13.36 27.68
N LYS A 355 -44.95 14.45 27.59
CA LYS A 355 -46.37 14.45 27.29
C LYS A 355 -46.72 15.69 26.47
N VAL A 356 -47.56 15.50 25.45
CA VAL A 356 -48.13 16.59 24.66
C VAL A 356 -49.61 16.30 24.41
N VAL A 357 -50.45 17.35 24.39
CA VAL A 357 -51.86 17.27 24.04
C VAL A 357 -52.02 17.90 22.66
N ILE A 358 -52.54 17.14 21.71
CA ILE A 358 -52.76 17.53 20.33
C ILE A 358 -54.24 17.76 20.11
N LYS A 359 -54.64 18.96 19.69
CA LYS A 359 -56.01 19.38 19.48
C LYS A 359 -56.36 19.44 17.97
N LYS A 360 -55.36 19.71 17.12
CA LYS A 360 -55.56 20.04 15.70
C LYS A 360 -54.40 19.47 14.86
N TYR A 361 -54.68 19.19 13.58
CA TYR A 361 -53.69 19.00 12.53
C TYR A 361 -53.72 20.23 11.61
N GLY A 362 -52.76 21.10 11.72
CA GLY A 362 -52.81 22.43 11.15
C GLY A 362 -53.97 23.22 11.79
N LYS A 363 -54.81 23.84 10.95
CA LYS A 363 -55.98 24.61 11.38
C LYS A 363 -57.22 23.72 11.68
N LYS A 364 -57.26 22.45 11.26
CA LYS A 364 -58.40 21.53 11.32
C LYS A 364 -58.40 20.68 12.60
N LYS A 365 -59.56 20.45 13.24
CA LYS A 365 -59.76 19.51 14.34
C LYS A 365 -59.40 18.07 13.93
N LEU A 366 -59.00 17.23 14.87
CA LEU A 366 -58.78 15.80 14.62
C LEU A 366 -60.07 15.13 14.21
N LYS A 367 -60.06 14.32 13.12
CA LYS A 367 -61.24 13.63 12.58
C LYS A 367 -61.34 12.21 13.13
N LYS A 368 -62.53 11.77 13.52
CA LYS A 368 -62.85 10.39 13.93
C LYS A 368 -62.52 9.41 12.81
N GLY A 369 -62.06 8.21 13.15
CA GLY A 369 -61.69 7.14 12.24
C GLY A 369 -60.35 7.35 11.50
N LYS A 370 -59.82 8.57 11.51
CA LYS A 370 -58.57 8.90 10.78
C LYS A 370 -57.30 8.48 11.54
N ILE A 371 -56.31 7.97 10.79
CA ILE A 371 -54.98 7.69 11.30
C ILE A 371 -54.12 8.95 11.25
N TYR A 372 -53.48 9.27 12.33
CA TYR A 372 -52.47 10.29 12.42
C TYR A 372 -51.11 9.69 12.79
N TRP A 373 -50.12 10.19 12.08
CA TRP A 373 -48.71 9.80 12.32
C TRP A 373 -48.04 10.86 13.16
N ILE A 374 -47.40 10.43 14.25
CA ILE A 374 -46.79 11.29 15.26
C ILE A 374 -45.31 11.07 15.20
N ARG A 375 -44.54 12.14 15.10
CA ARG A 375 -43.09 12.12 15.12
C ARG A 375 -42.62 12.86 16.36
N ILE A 376 -41.78 12.19 17.16
CA ILE A 376 -41.16 12.75 18.37
C ILE A 376 -39.67 12.77 18.12
N VAL A 377 -39.11 13.96 17.91
CA VAL A 377 -37.71 14.18 17.61
C VAL A 377 -37.00 14.65 18.89
N PRO A 378 -36.10 13.84 19.48
CA PRO A 378 -35.23 14.32 20.53
C PRO A 378 -34.28 15.39 20.02
N ASN A 379 -34.10 16.47 20.74
CA ASN A 379 -33.11 17.49 20.47
C ASN A 379 -31.94 17.33 21.46
N VAL A 380 -30.72 17.37 20.97
CA VAL A 380 -29.49 17.15 21.75
C VAL A 380 -28.61 18.39 21.71
N LYS A 381 -27.80 18.60 22.75
CA LYS A 381 -26.75 19.62 22.74
C LYS A 381 -25.58 19.16 21.87
N SER A 382 -25.16 20.00 20.92
CA SER A 382 -23.99 19.82 20.10
C SER A 382 -23.15 21.10 20.16
N GLY A 383 -22.11 21.07 21.02
CA GLY A 383 -21.40 22.27 21.39
C GLY A 383 -22.33 23.28 22.10
N LYS A 384 -22.32 24.52 21.67
CA LYS A 384 -23.24 25.59 22.17
C LYS A 384 -24.65 25.51 21.58
N LYS A 385 -24.91 24.73 20.52
CA LYS A 385 -26.20 24.66 19.82
C LYS A 385 -27.02 23.45 20.24
N THR A 386 -28.35 23.55 20.10
CA THR A 386 -29.28 22.43 20.23
C THR A 386 -29.69 21.98 18.83
N VAL A 387 -29.46 20.74 18.50
CA VAL A 387 -29.76 20.14 17.18
C VAL A 387 -30.83 19.06 17.32
N ALA A 388 -31.76 19.04 16.36
CA ALA A 388 -32.74 17.98 16.22
C ALA A 388 -32.08 16.73 15.64
N LEU A 389 -32.40 15.56 16.17
CA LEU A 389 -31.91 14.31 15.60
C LEU A 389 -32.61 14.04 14.27
N LYS A 390 -31.82 13.60 13.26
CA LYS A 390 -32.39 13.35 11.91
C LYS A 390 -33.29 12.12 11.89
N THR A 391 -33.12 11.18 12.81
CA THR A 391 -33.88 9.93 12.88
C THR A 391 -34.80 9.96 14.10
N SER A 392 -36.08 9.91 13.87
CA SER A 392 -37.11 9.79 14.91
C SER A 392 -38.07 8.68 14.54
N GLY A 393 -38.48 7.90 15.51
CA GLY A 393 -39.58 6.95 15.33
C GLY A 393 -40.85 7.71 14.92
N VAL A 394 -41.63 7.10 14.02
CA VAL A 394 -42.94 7.59 13.63
C VAL A 394 -43.98 6.60 14.15
N TYR A 395 -44.94 7.09 14.91
CA TYR A 395 -45.97 6.30 15.58
C TYR A 395 -47.31 6.64 14.99
N SER A 396 -48.12 5.62 14.67
CA SER A 396 -49.50 5.82 14.20
C SER A 396 -50.50 5.76 15.35
N TYR A 397 -51.49 6.57 15.28
CA TYR A 397 -52.63 6.53 16.19
C TYR A 397 -53.92 6.75 15.41
N ARG A 398 -54.85 5.81 15.50
CA ARG A 398 -56.18 5.91 14.93
C ARG A 398 -57.13 6.59 15.92
N ILE A 399 -57.73 7.68 15.57
CA ILE A 399 -58.81 8.29 16.38
C ILE A 399 -60.03 7.37 16.35
N PRO A 400 -60.60 6.97 17.52
CA PRO A 400 -61.76 6.09 17.56
C PRO A 400 -62.91 6.60 16.72
N ARG A 401 -63.65 5.67 16.12
CA ARG A 401 -64.83 6.03 15.29
C ARG A 401 -66.06 6.35 16.17
N TYR A 402 -66.17 5.62 17.28
CA TYR A 402 -67.28 5.71 18.24
C TYR A 402 -66.91 6.42 19.54
#